data_e7b52e64ae5d82d07659a727ddc18d55
#
_entry.id   e7b52e64ae5d82d07659a727ddc18d55
#
_cell.length_a   1.000
_cell.length_b   1.000
_cell.length_c   1.000
_cell.angle_alpha   90.00
_cell.angle_beta   90.00
_cell.angle_gamma   90.00
#
_symmetry.space_group_name_H-M   'P 1'
#
loop_
_entity.id
_entity.type
_entity.pdbx_description
1 polymer ?
#
loop_
_entity_poly.entity_id
_entity_poly.type
_entity_poly.pdbx_seq_one_letter_code
_entity_poly.pdbx_strand_id
1 'polypeptide(L)' 'MNSLVSKDEPLKASIVHVGYLILKKLEKTESGRMSLTECAAYLVKHGVTKSRPMTFSLIFLYVSGLIDFKAPYLYKVKL' A
#
# COMPACT_ATOMS: atom_id res chain seq x y z
N MET A 1 -12.33 -13.73 -23.48
CA MET A 1 -12.52 -12.35 -23.38
C MET A 1 -12.62 -11.89 -21.93
N ASN A 2 -13.52 -12.47 -21.23
CA ASN A 2 -13.70 -12.15 -19.82
C ASN A 2 -12.48 -12.47 -18.98
N SER A 3 -11.61 -13.34 -19.47
CA SER A 3 -10.43 -13.72 -18.72
C SER A 3 -9.49 -12.54 -18.49
N LEU A 4 -9.43 -11.60 -19.45
CA LEU A 4 -8.61 -10.41 -19.24
C LEU A 4 -9.17 -9.52 -18.16
N VAL A 5 -10.48 -9.35 -18.14
CA VAL A 5 -11.15 -8.57 -17.12
C VAL A 5 -10.98 -9.22 -15.76
N SER A 6 -11.11 -10.55 -15.72
CA SER A 6 -10.92 -11.30 -14.49
C SER A 6 -9.52 -11.17 -13.92
N LYS A 7 -8.53 -11.03 -14.79
CA LYS A 7 -7.15 -10.86 -14.33
C LYS A 7 -6.91 -9.48 -13.79
N ASP A 8 -7.52 -8.46 -14.41
CA ASP A 8 -7.31 -7.09 -14.01
C ASP A 8 -8.07 -6.73 -12.75
N GLU A 9 -9.30 -7.21 -12.63
CA GLU A 9 -10.12 -6.88 -11.47
C GLU A 9 -9.51 -7.32 -10.15
N PRO A 10 -9.00 -8.56 -10.00
CA PRO A 10 -8.35 -8.94 -8.77
C PRO A 10 -7.14 -8.08 -8.43
N LEU A 11 -6.38 -7.67 -9.44
CA LEU A 11 -5.22 -6.82 -9.19
C LEU A 11 -5.66 -5.43 -8.71
N LYS A 12 -6.66 -4.84 -9.37
CA LYS A 12 -7.19 -3.55 -8.95
C LYS A 12 -7.75 -3.60 -7.54
N ALA A 13 -8.52 -4.64 -7.24
CA ALA A 13 -9.07 -4.81 -5.90
C ALA A 13 -7.97 -4.97 -4.87
N SER A 14 -6.90 -5.69 -5.22
CA SER A 14 -5.76 -5.86 -4.34
C SER A 14 -5.05 -4.53 -4.08
N ILE A 15 -4.89 -3.70 -5.10
CA ILE A 15 -4.25 -2.40 -4.95
C ILE A 15 -5.04 -1.51 -4.00
N VAL A 16 -6.36 -1.48 -4.15
CA VAL A 16 -7.21 -0.70 -3.27
C VAL A 16 -7.16 -1.22 -1.85
N HIS A 17 -7.27 -2.54 -1.68
CA HIS A 17 -7.23 -3.18 -0.37
C HIS A 17 -5.90 -2.94 0.33
N VAL A 18 -4.80 -3.17 -0.39
CA VAL A 18 -3.46 -2.99 0.17
C VAL A 18 -3.24 -1.52 0.51
N GLY A 19 -3.67 -0.61 -0.36
CA GLY A 19 -3.57 0.83 -0.08
C GLY A 19 -4.32 1.20 1.19
N TYR A 20 -5.51 0.65 1.38
CA TYR A 20 -6.29 0.88 2.59
C TYR A 20 -5.53 0.39 3.83
N LEU A 21 -4.94 -0.81 3.76
CA LEU A 21 -4.18 -1.36 4.88
C LEU A 21 -2.99 -0.47 5.22
N ILE A 22 -2.29 0.02 4.20
CA ILE A 22 -1.12 0.89 4.41
C ILE A 22 -1.55 2.18 5.11
N LEU A 23 -2.60 2.81 4.63
CA LEU A 23 -3.09 4.06 5.25
C LEU A 23 -3.56 3.82 6.68
N LYS A 24 -4.24 2.72 6.93
CA LYS A 24 -4.69 2.39 8.28
C LYS A 24 -3.52 2.22 9.22
N LYS A 25 -2.47 1.55 8.77
CA LYS A 25 -1.28 1.37 9.59
C LYS A 25 -0.62 2.70 9.89
N LEU A 26 -0.48 3.56 8.88
CA LEU A 26 0.12 4.87 9.07
C LEU A 26 -0.69 5.73 10.05
N GLU A 27 -2.00 5.64 9.99
CA GLU A 27 -2.85 6.39 10.92
C GLU A 27 -2.66 5.95 12.36
N LYS A 28 -2.35 4.67 12.56
CA LYS A 28 -2.15 4.13 13.90
C LYS A 28 -0.77 4.42 14.47
N THR A 29 0.19 4.81 13.64
CA THR A 29 1.52 5.15 14.15
C THR A 29 1.52 6.57 14.69
N GLU A 30 2.18 6.77 15.82
CA GLU A 30 2.26 8.09 16.43
C GLU A 30 3.02 9.07 15.57
N SER A 31 4.08 8.59 14.93
CA SER A 31 4.94 9.44 14.11
C SER A 31 4.37 9.70 12.72
N GLY A 32 3.35 8.95 12.30
CA GLY A 32 2.79 9.06 10.96
C GLY A 32 3.71 8.51 9.89
N ARG A 33 4.68 7.68 10.29
CA ARG A 33 5.63 7.09 9.36
C ARG A 33 5.89 5.64 9.70
N MET A 34 6.35 4.88 8.72
CA MET A 34 6.85 3.53 8.96
C MET A 34 7.90 3.20 7.92
N SER A 35 8.80 2.29 8.23
CA SER A 35 9.78 1.85 7.25
C SER A 35 9.12 0.93 6.23
N LEU A 36 9.75 0.81 5.06
CA LEU A 36 9.26 -0.12 4.04
C LEU A 36 9.26 -1.56 4.56
N THR A 37 10.26 -1.91 5.38
CA THR A 37 10.32 -3.23 5.99
C THR A 37 9.12 -3.47 6.92
N GLU A 38 8.79 -2.49 7.74
CA GLU A 38 7.63 -2.58 8.62
C GLU A 38 6.33 -2.71 7.81
N CYS A 39 6.26 -1.95 6.73
CA CYS A 39 5.10 -2.01 5.86
C CYS A 39 4.92 -3.41 5.28
N ALA A 40 5.99 -3.98 4.74
CA ALA A 40 5.95 -5.32 4.17
C ALA A 40 5.56 -6.36 5.21
N ALA A 41 6.14 -6.27 6.42
CA ALA A 41 5.84 -7.21 7.48
C ALA A 41 4.36 -7.12 7.89
N TYR A 42 3.83 -5.92 7.99
CA TYR A 42 2.43 -5.71 8.32
C TYR A 42 1.52 -6.33 7.26
N LEU A 43 1.84 -6.11 6.00
CA LEU A 43 1.03 -6.63 4.91
C LEU A 43 1.05 -8.16 4.87
N VAL A 44 2.20 -8.77 5.15
CA VAL A 44 2.30 -10.23 5.22
C VAL A 44 1.37 -10.77 6.31
N LYS A 45 1.30 -10.11 7.46
CA LYS A 45 0.38 -10.51 8.52
C LYS A 45 -1.08 -10.47 8.08
N HIS A 46 -1.38 -9.63 7.12
CA HIS A 46 -2.75 -9.48 6.61
C HIS A 46 -2.97 -10.23 5.29
N GLY A 47 -2.10 -11.18 4.98
CA GLY A 47 -2.29 -12.06 3.83
C GLY A 47 -1.75 -11.51 2.52
N VAL A 48 -1.07 -10.37 2.55
CA VAL A 48 -0.49 -9.78 1.34
C VAL A 48 0.96 -10.21 1.25
N THR A 49 1.20 -11.32 0.54
CA THR A 49 2.52 -11.93 0.48
C THR A 49 3.28 -11.61 -0.79
N LYS A 50 2.60 -11.05 -1.80
CA LYS A 50 3.23 -10.73 -3.08
C LYS A 50 3.64 -9.26 -3.09
N SER A 51 4.83 -9.00 -3.64
CA SER A 51 5.34 -7.63 -3.69
C SER A 51 4.62 -6.74 -4.70
N ARG A 52 4.05 -7.34 -5.74
CA ARG A 52 3.43 -6.54 -6.81
C ARG A 52 2.27 -5.68 -6.32
N PRO A 53 1.28 -6.22 -5.58
CA PRO A 53 0.21 -5.36 -5.05
C PRO A 53 0.73 -4.29 -4.12
N MET A 54 1.74 -4.59 -3.29
CA MET A 54 2.33 -3.59 -2.41
C MET A 54 2.97 -2.46 -3.21
N THR A 55 3.78 -2.82 -4.21
CA THR A 55 4.48 -1.83 -5.02
C THR A 55 3.49 -0.91 -5.73
N PHE A 56 2.49 -1.48 -6.38
CA PHE A 56 1.51 -0.67 -7.11
C PHE A 56 0.67 0.18 -6.16
N SER A 57 0.34 -0.34 -4.98
CA SER A 57 -0.39 0.44 -3.99
C SER A 57 0.41 1.62 -3.49
N LEU A 58 1.70 1.43 -3.24
CA LEU A 58 2.58 2.52 -2.81
C LEU A 58 2.67 3.60 -3.89
N ILE A 59 2.83 3.19 -5.15
CA ILE A 59 2.87 4.14 -6.27
C ILE A 59 1.55 4.89 -6.35
N PHE A 60 0.43 4.19 -6.25
CA PHE A 60 -0.88 4.81 -6.30
C PHE A 60 -1.07 5.84 -5.20
N LEU A 61 -0.72 5.49 -3.97
CA LEU A 61 -0.86 6.41 -2.84
C LEU A 61 0.06 7.62 -2.98
N TYR A 62 1.25 7.40 -3.49
CA TYR A 62 2.21 8.48 -3.70
C TYR A 62 1.71 9.45 -4.78
N VAL A 63 1.28 8.92 -5.92
CA VAL A 63 0.78 9.74 -7.03
C VAL A 63 -0.47 10.51 -6.62
N SER A 64 -1.29 9.89 -5.76
CA SER A 64 -2.51 10.54 -5.25
C SER A 64 -2.23 11.58 -4.19
N GLY A 65 -0.98 11.71 -3.74
CA GLY A 65 -0.61 12.71 -2.75
C GLY A 65 -0.95 12.32 -1.33
N LEU A 66 -1.24 11.04 -1.08
CA LEU A 66 -1.63 10.58 0.25
C LEU A 66 -0.44 10.17 1.11
N ILE A 67 0.65 9.77 0.48
CA ILE A 67 1.89 9.41 1.18
C ILE A 67 3.07 10.06 0.48
N ASP A 68 4.19 10.14 1.19
CA ASP A 68 5.46 10.60 0.64
C ASP A 68 6.55 9.63 1.08
N PHE A 69 7.68 9.69 0.40
CA PHE A 69 8.81 8.80 0.68
C PHE A 69 10.04 9.61 1.07
N LYS A 70 10.69 9.16 2.14
CA LYS A 70 12.06 9.57 2.46
C LYS A 70 12.75 8.30 2.93
N ALA A 71 13.47 7.65 2.00
CA ALA A 71 14.03 6.33 2.26
C ALA A 71 14.75 6.30 3.59
N PRO A 72 14.57 5.26 4.38
CA PRO A 72 13.79 4.05 4.12
C PRO A 72 12.33 4.14 4.59
N TYR A 73 11.81 5.35 4.82
CA TYR A 73 10.50 5.55 5.41
C TYR A 73 9.47 6.02 4.41
N LEU A 74 8.22 5.70 4.69
CA LEU A 74 7.09 6.34 4.04
C LEU A 74 6.28 7.09 5.10
N TYR A 75 5.69 8.19 4.68
CA TYR A 75 5.02 9.13 5.56
C TYR A 75 3.60 9.38 5.08
N LYS A 76 2.70 9.57 6.03
CA LYS A 76 1.38 10.04 5.69
C LYS A 76 1.44 11.55 5.45
N VAL A 77 0.89 11.99 4.33
CA VAL A 77 0.80 13.42 4.03
C VAL A 77 -0.38 14.00 4.78
N LYS A 78 -0.15 15.08 5.50
CA LYS A 78 -1.22 15.79 6.20
C LYS A 78 -1.84 16.82 5.26
N LEU A 79 -3.14 16.75 5.17
CA LEU A 79 -3.89 17.68 4.33
C LEU A 79 -4.47 18.83 5.14
#